data_d942d1c5da2c5f95c6672f7a3f543629
#
_entry.id   d942d1c5da2c5f95c6672f7a3f543629
#
_cell.length_a   1.000
_cell.length_b   1.000
_cell.length_c   1.000
_cell.angle_alpha   90.00
_cell.angle_beta   90.00
_cell.angle_gamma   90.00
#
_symmetry.space_group_name_H-M   'P 1'
#
loop_
_entity.id
_entity.type
_entity.pdbx_description
1 polymer ?
#
loop_
_entity_poly.entity_id
_entity_poly.type
_entity_poly.pdbx_seq_one_letter_code
_entity_poly.pdbx_strand_id
1 'polypeptide(L)'
;MAQRRARGPKPHSFKNKLLLNQWLISLFGIDPLSEHKVSGRNVRPFHFLAEPIRDAKYEGLDKDNLHYFYHEFVNSHLFWNEHCVLKKEQILTFEENIVRYTQAINEKRQRPIVWKYFQWLTLLFVEIYLDRFFGDKANLLSSLNSFAEKFNQHWSEYADVPLYNEDDLNKLCLQNATGSGKTLLMHVNLLQFR
;
A
#
# COMPACT_ATOMS: atom_id res chain seq x y z
N MET A 1 -8.55 -10.67 46.06
CA MET A 1 -7.73 -10.51 44.86
C MET A 1 -8.57 -10.89 43.63
N ALA A 2 -8.98 -9.91 42.83
CA ALA A 2 -9.80 -10.18 41.63
C ALA A 2 -8.90 -10.72 40.52
N GLN A 3 -9.12 -11.98 40.11
CA GLN A 3 -8.47 -12.58 38.93
C GLN A 3 -8.83 -11.74 37.69
N ARG A 4 -7.84 -11.08 37.12
CA ARG A 4 -7.97 -10.51 35.76
C ARG A 4 -8.23 -11.66 34.79
N ARG A 5 -9.49 -11.82 34.36
CA ARG A 5 -9.84 -12.69 33.24
C ARG A 5 -8.94 -12.31 32.07
N ALA A 6 -8.14 -13.26 31.58
CA ALA A 6 -7.40 -13.12 30.35
C ALA A 6 -8.41 -12.68 29.27
N ARG A 7 -8.22 -11.52 28.68
CA ARG A 7 -9.00 -11.11 27.50
C ARG A 7 -8.64 -12.09 26.40
N GLY A 8 -9.61 -12.88 25.96
CA GLY A 8 -9.47 -13.66 24.74
C GLY A 8 -9.03 -12.78 23.56
N PRO A 9 -8.48 -13.37 22.51
CA PRO A 9 -8.02 -12.63 21.34
C PRO A 9 -9.14 -11.70 20.85
N LYS A 10 -8.79 -10.43 20.65
CA LYS A 10 -9.76 -9.43 20.17
C LYS A 10 -10.27 -9.86 18.80
N PRO A 11 -11.61 -9.85 18.56
CA PRO A 11 -12.13 -10.12 17.25
C PRO A 11 -11.46 -9.18 16.24
N HIS A 12 -11.10 -9.72 15.06
CA HIS A 12 -10.41 -8.95 14.03
C HIS A 12 -11.15 -7.66 13.72
N SER A 13 -10.46 -6.54 13.90
CA SER A 13 -10.99 -5.27 13.43
C SER A 13 -11.07 -5.33 11.89
N PHE A 14 -12.02 -4.61 11.30
CA PHE A 14 -12.17 -4.49 9.84
C PHE A 14 -10.84 -4.19 9.12
N LYS A 15 -9.95 -3.41 9.76
CA LYS A 15 -8.62 -3.08 9.24
C LYS A 15 -7.72 -4.29 8.99
N ASN A 16 -7.89 -5.35 9.77
CA ASN A 16 -7.11 -6.58 9.62
C ASN A 16 -7.68 -7.47 8.50
N LYS A 17 -8.86 -7.15 7.98
CA LYS A 17 -9.52 -7.89 6.90
C LYS A 17 -9.27 -7.28 5.51
N LEU A 18 -8.50 -6.20 5.40
CA LEU A 18 -8.15 -5.58 4.13
C LEU A 18 -7.01 -6.39 3.45
N LEU A 19 -7.34 -7.55 2.92
CA LEU A 19 -6.36 -8.49 2.37
C LEU A 19 -5.54 -7.89 1.24
N LEU A 20 -6.17 -7.17 0.31
CA LEU A 20 -5.45 -6.53 -0.79
C LEU A 20 -4.35 -5.58 -0.29
N ASN A 21 -4.63 -4.78 0.75
CA ASN A 21 -3.62 -3.90 1.33
C ASN A 21 -2.46 -4.69 1.97
N GLN A 22 -2.77 -5.79 2.67
CA GLN A 22 -1.75 -6.64 3.30
C GLN A 22 -0.92 -7.38 2.23
N TRP A 23 -1.56 -7.88 1.19
CA TRP A 23 -0.88 -8.49 0.06
C TRP A 23 0.07 -7.48 -0.63
N LEU A 24 -0.38 -6.24 -0.91
CA LEU A 24 0.47 -5.19 -1.46
C LEU A 24 1.69 -4.91 -0.57
N ILE A 25 1.52 -4.86 0.74
CA ILE A 25 2.63 -4.69 1.70
C ILE A 25 3.60 -5.88 1.63
N SER A 26 3.08 -7.11 1.45
CA SER A 26 3.94 -8.30 1.35
C SER A 26 4.87 -8.28 0.14
N LEU A 27 4.51 -7.57 -0.95
CA LEU A 27 5.36 -7.42 -2.13
C LEU A 27 6.68 -6.66 -1.84
N PHE A 28 6.72 -5.89 -0.75
CA PHE A 28 7.94 -5.22 -0.27
C PHE A 28 8.76 -6.09 0.70
N GLY A 29 8.48 -7.40 0.78
CA GLY A 29 9.18 -8.30 1.68
C GLY A 29 8.79 -8.14 3.16
N ILE A 30 7.71 -7.44 3.45
CA ILE A 30 7.16 -7.28 4.80
C ILE A 30 6.10 -8.35 5.01
N ASP A 31 6.26 -9.22 6.01
CA ASP A 31 5.21 -10.15 6.38
C ASP A 31 4.11 -9.44 7.20
N PRO A 32 2.91 -9.18 6.61
CA PRO A 32 1.88 -8.41 7.31
C PRO A 32 1.20 -9.19 8.45
N LEU A 33 1.49 -10.48 8.59
CA LEU A 33 0.95 -11.35 9.65
C LEU A 33 1.86 -11.38 10.89
N SER A 34 3.08 -10.88 10.77
CA SER A 34 4.08 -10.82 11.84
C SER A 34 4.03 -9.52 12.63
N GLU A 35 4.67 -9.51 13.80
CA GLU A 35 4.89 -8.28 14.57
C GLU A 35 6.06 -7.49 14.01
N HIS A 36 5.86 -6.18 13.84
CA HIS A 36 6.90 -5.24 13.40
C HIS A 36 7.21 -4.22 14.49
N LYS A 37 8.48 -3.83 14.59
CA LYS A 37 8.93 -2.83 15.58
C LYS A 37 9.68 -1.70 14.91
N VAL A 38 9.36 -0.47 15.34
CA VAL A 38 10.13 0.75 15.02
C VAL A 38 10.53 1.38 16.34
N SER A 39 11.81 1.62 16.54
CA SER A 39 12.37 2.18 17.79
C SER A 39 11.87 1.42 19.03
N GLY A 40 11.83 0.08 18.97
CA GLY A 40 11.38 -0.81 20.06
C GLY A 40 9.87 -0.84 20.33
N ARG A 41 9.05 -0.13 19.57
CA ARG A 41 7.58 -0.12 19.71
C ARG A 41 6.92 -0.93 18.61
N ASN A 42 5.94 -1.74 18.96
CA ASN A 42 5.13 -2.47 17.98
C ASN A 42 4.35 -1.50 17.10
N VAL A 43 4.49 -1.68 15.79
CA VAL A 43 3.82 -0.89 14.76
C VAL A 43 3.04 -1.80 13.80
N ARG A 44 2.06 -1.23 13.11
CA ARG A 44 1.34 -1.97 12.07
C ARG A 44 2.22 -2.11 10.82
N PRO A 45 2.01 -3.15 9.99
CA PRO A 45 2.77 -3.37 8.75
C PRO A 45 2.82 -2.14 7.84
N PHE A 46 1.70 -1.44 7.65
CA PHE A 46 1.68 -0.18 6.89
C PHE A 46 2.55 0.93 7.48
N HIS A 47 2.60 1.04 8.81
CA HIS A 47 3.46 2.05 9.46
C HIS A 47 4.93 1.68 9.36
N PHE A 48 5.24 0.38 9.34
CA PHE A 48 6.58 -0.11 9.11
C PHE A 48 7.04 0.19 7.68
N LEU A 49 6.19 -0.09 6.68
CA LEU A 49 6.43 0.26 5.28
C LEU A 49 6.64 1.77 5.08
N ALA A 50 5.85 2.60 5.76
CA ALA A 50 5.88 4.05 5.59
C ALA A 50 6.98 4.75 6.39
N GLU A 51 7.66 4.04 7.29
CA GLU A 51 8.63 4.64 8.21
C GLU A 51 9.67 5.53 7.51
N PRO A 52 10.32 5.10 6.42
CA PRO A 52 11.35 5.89 5.75
C PRO A 52 10.88 7.24 5.20
N ILE A 53 9.59 7.38 4.91
CA ILE A 53 9.02 8.52 4.17
C ILE A 53 8.02 9.36 4.99
N ARG A 54 7.84 9.07 6.28
CA ARG A 54 6.81 9.74 7.11
C ARG A 54 7.09 11.20 7.43
N ASP A 55 8.35 11.61 7.33
CA ASP A 55 8.74 12.98 7.66
C ASP A 55 8.22 13.95 6.60
N ALA A 56 7.59 15.03 7.05
CA ALA A 56 7.06 16.09 6.16
C ALA A 56 8.14 16.79 5.33
N LYS A 57 9.42 16.70 5.73
CA LYS A 57 10.54 17.24 4.94
C LYS A 57 10.69 16.60 3.56
N TYR A 58 10.13 15.39 3.37
CA TYR A 58 10.14 14.68 2.09
C TYR A 58 8.95 15.01 1.19
N GLU A 59 8.10 15.97 1.57
CA GLU A 59 7.00 16.43 0.70
C GLU A 59 7.53 17.30 -0.44
N GLY A 60 7.00 17.08 -1.64
CA GLY A 60 7.38 17.82 -2.84
C GLY A 60 8.23 17.04 -3.83
N LEU A 61 8.70 17.74 -4.86
CA LEU A 61 9.49 17.20 -5.96
C LEU A 61 10.91 17.76 -5.91
N ASP A 62 11.86 16.97 -6.38
CA ASP A 62 13.24 17.38 -6.60
C ASP A 62 13.42 18.11 -7.94
N LYS A 63 14.67 18.42 -8.31
CA LYS A 63 15.04 19.06 -9.57
C LYS A 63 14.76 18.23 -10.82
N ASP A 64 14.66 16.91 -10.68
CA ASP A 64 14.40 15.94 -11.75
C ASP A 64 12.89 15.61 -11.82
N ASN A 65 12.06 16.34 -11.08
CA ASN A 65 10.62 16.15 -10.94
C ASN A 65 10.19 14.82 -10.34
N LEU A 66 11.00 14.21 -9.50
CA LEU A 66 10.63 13.02 -8.73
C LEU A 66 10.32 13.41 -7.28
N HIS A 67 9.35 12.72 -6.66
CA HIS A 67 9.06 12.97 -5.25
C HIS A 67 10.25 12.58 -4.36
N TYR A 68 10.56 13.39 -3.36
CA TYR A 68 11.54 13.01 -2.34
C TYR A 68 11.17 11.70 -1.65
N PHE A 69 9.87 11.38 -1.54
CA PHE A 69 9.38 10.09 -1.06
C PHE A 69 9.96 8.92 -1.85
N TYR A 70 10.01 9.01 -3.19
CA TYR A 70 10.58 7.97 -4.04
C TYR A 70 12.04 7.68 -3.65
N HIS A 71 12.87 8.71 -3.55
CA HIS A 71 14.29 8.55 -3.22
C HIS A 71 14.51 7.89 -1.86
N GLU A 72 13.82 8.38 -0.83
CA GLU A 72 13.92 7.82 0.52
C GLU A 72 13.40 6.38 0.57
N PHE A 73 12.33 6.11 -0.16
CA PHE A 73 11.69 4.79 -0.19
C PHE A 73 12.61 3.74 -0.84
N VAL A 74 13.12 3.99 -2.05
CA VAL A 74 13.97 3.02 -2.78
C VAL A 74 15.36 2.86 -2.19
N ASN A 75 15.84 3.82 -1.41
CA ASN A 75 17.11 3.75 -0.68
C ASN A 75 16.96 3.16 0.73
N SER A 76 15.73 2.89 1.16
CA SER A 76 15.48 2.28 2.46
C SER A 76 15.89 0.80 2.50
N HIS A 77 15.99 0.27 3.71
CA HIS A 77 16.30 -1.15 3.97
C HIS A 77 15.30 -2.13 3.33
N LEU A 78 14.10 -1.68 2.97
CA LEU A 78 13.07 -2.50 2.34
C LEU A 78 13.54 -3.11 1.02
N PHE A 79 14.30 -2.36 0.21
CA PHE A 79 14.82 -2.83 -1.07
C PHE A 79 16.16 -3.58 -0.98
N TRP A 80 16.70 -3.76 0.21
CA TRP A 80 17.85 -4.63 0.47
C TRP A 80 17.42 -6.02 0.95
N ASN A 81 16.11 -6.19 1.18
CA ASN A 81 15.54 -7.46 1.60
C ASN A 81 15.35 -8.36 0.37
N GLU A 82 15.92 -9.56 0.40
CA GLU A 82 15.78 -10.59 -0.66
C GLU A 82 14.33 -11.04 -0.90
N HIS A 83 13.44 -10.81 0.08
CA HIS A 83 12.03 -11.11 -0.03
C HIS A 83 11.21 -10.01 -0.73
N CYS A 84 11.82 -8.85 -1.05
CA CYS A 84 11.17 -7.80 -1.82
C CYS A 84 11.01 -8.26 -3.28
N VAL A 85 9.76 -8.39 -3.71
CA VAL A 85 9.42 -8.83 -5.08
C VAL A 85 9.53 -7.68 -6.09
N LEU A 86 9.39 -6.45 -5.63
CA LEU A 86 9.39 -5.26 -6.45
C LEU A 86 10.83 -4.78 -6.70
N LYS A 87 11.11 -4.39 -7.95
CA LYS A 87 12.41 -3.83 -8.34
C LYS A 87 12.36 -2.29 -8.29
N LYS A 88 13.51 -1.67 -8.01
CA LYS A 88 13.63 -0.20 -7.97
C LYS A 88 13.23 0.46 -9.29
N GLU A 89 13.54 -0.18 -10.41
CA GLU A 89 13.19 0.28 -11.76
C GLU A 89 11.67 0.31 -11.97
N GLN A 90 10.95 -0.67 -11.44
CA GLN A 90 9.48 -0.67 -11.47
C GLN A 90 8.91 0.48 -10.65
N ILE A 91 9.45 0.71 -9.45
CA ILE A 91 9.03 1.83 -8.60
C ILE A 91 9.30 3.18 -9.28
N LEU A 92 10.42 3.31 -10.03
CA LEU A 92 10.69 4.51 -10.82
C LEU A 92 9.63 4.73 -11.89
N THR A 93 9.27 3.70 -12.64
CA THR A 93 8.21 3.78 -13.67
C THR A 93 6.87 4.22 -13.05
N PHE A 94 6.52 3.65 -11.90
CA PHE A 94 5.29 4.03 -11.18
C PHE A 94 5.35 5.48 -10.67
N GLU A 95 6.50 5.91 -10.17
CA GLU A 95 6.73 7.28 -9.74
C GLU A 95 6.56 8.28 -10.90
N GLU A 96 7.19 8.01 -12.05
CA GLU A 96 7.05 8.84 -13.26
C GLU A 96 5.59 8.96 -13.71
N ASN A 97 4.81 7.87 -13.61
CA ASN A 97 3.38 7.87 -13.88
C ASN A 97 2.62 8.78 -12.90
N ILE A 98 2.88 8.63 -11.59
CA ILE A 98 2.24 9.45 -10.54
C ILE A 98 2.54 10.94 -10.77
N VAL A 99 3.78 11.28 -11.09
CA VAL A 99 4.18 12.66 -11.38
C VAL A 99 3.44 13.18 -12.61
N ARG A 100 3.44 12.43 -13.71
CA ARG A 100 2.75 12.79 -14.96
C ARG A 100 1.27 13.06 -14.76
N TYR A 101 0.56 12.19 -14.03
CA TYR A 101 -0.87 12.38 -13.74
C TYR A 101 -1.10 13.55 -12.79
N THR A 102 -0.23 13.75 -11.81
CA THR A 102 -0.32 14.88 -10.89
C THR A 102 -0.11 16.20 -11.63
N GLN A 103 0.85 16.28 -12.56
CA GLN A 103 1.09 17.44 -13.40
C GLN A 103 -0.13 17.76 -14.26
N ALA A 104 -0.73 16.77 -14.94
CA ALA A 104 -1.93 16.97 -15.74
C ALA A 104 -3.11 17.55 -14.94
N ILE A 105 -3.27 17.14 -13.68
CA ILE A 105 -4.28 17.70 -12.79
C ILE A 105 -3.90 19.13 -12.36
N ASN A 106 -2.63 19.39 -12.15
CA ASN A 106 -2.13 20.67 -11.69
C ASN A 106 -2.19 21.78 -12.73
N GLU A 107 -2.22 21.48 -14.03
CA GLU A 107 -2.27 22.46 -15.14
C GLU A 107 -3.37 23.54 -14.95
N LYS A 108 -4.52 23.16 -14.39
CA LYS A 108 -5.67 24.04 -14.19
C LYS A 108 -5.85 24.50 -12.74
N ARG A 109 -4.84 24.29 -11.89
CA ARG A 109 -4.93 24.59 -10.45
C ARG A 109 -4.10 25.83 -10.09
N GLN A 110 -4.71 26.74 -9.34
CA GLN A 110 -3.97 27.89 -8.78
C GLN A 110 -2.94 27.46 -7.72
N ARG A 111 -3.22 26.35 -7.01
CA ARG A 111 -2.32 25.79 -6.01
C ARG A 111 -2.00 24.36 -6.40
N PRO A 112 -0.74 24.06 -6.71
CA PRO A 112 -0.32 22.70 -7.03
C PRO A 112 -0.59 21.73 -5.87
N ILE A 113 -0.89 20.48 -6.21
CA ILE A 113 -1.03 19.41 -5.25
C ILE A 113 0.37 19.05 -4.75
N VAL A 114 0.52 18.98 -3.44
CA VAL A 114 1.69 18.39 -2.76
C VAL A 114 1.17 17.20 -1.98
N TRP A 115 1.62 16.01 -2.37
CA TRP A 115 1.18 14.78 -1.74
C TRP A 115 1.79 14.61 -0.35
N LYS A 116 1.00 14.02 0.56
CA LYS A 116 1.47 13.47 1.82
C LYS A 116 1.93 12.02 1.59
N TYR A 117 2.84 11.50 2.43
CA TYR A 117 3.39 10.15 2.29
C TYR A 117 2.33 9.06 2.10
N PHE A 118 1.23 9.11 2.86
CA PHE A 118 0.16 8.11 2.76
C PHE A 118 -0.67 8.24 1.47
N GLN A 119 -0.78 9.45 0.90
CA GLN A 119 -1.42 9.70 -0.39
C GLN A 119 -0.55 9.15 -1.51
N TRP A 120 0.75 9.47 -1.48
CA TRP A 120 1.72 8.94 -2.43
C TRP A 120 1.78 7.40 -2.40
N LEU A 121 1.83 6.77 -1.21
CA LEU A 121 1.74 5.31 -1.09
C LEU A 121 0.42 4.75 -1.64
N THR A 122 -0.69 5.46 -1.48
CA THR A 122 -1.97 5.04 -2.05
C THR A 122 -1.89 5.00 -3.57
N LEU A 123 -1.32 6.04 -4.20
CA LEU A 123 -1.14 6.10 -5.66
C LEU A 123 -0.18 5.00 -6.14
N LEU A 124 0.92 4.79 -5.44
CA LEU A 124 1.88 3.72 -5.73
C LEU A 124 1.22 2.33 -5.65
N PHE A 125 0.39 2.08 -4.65
CA PHE A 125 -0.34 0.82 -4.53
C PHE A 125 -1.31 0.58 -5.68
N VAL A 126 -1.94 1.63 -6.19
CA VAL A 126 -2.79 1.55 -7.39
C VAL A 126 -1.96 1.23 -8.63
N GLU A 127 -0.81 1.88 -8.83
CA GLU A 127 0.11 1.57 -9.94
C GLU A 127 0.54 0.09 -9.91
N ILE A 128 1.00 -0.39 -8.74
CA ILE A 128 1.41 -1.79 -8.57
C ILE A 128 0.27 -2.76 -8.89
N TYR A 129 -0.94 -2.44 -8.46
CA TYR A 129 -2.11 -3.27 -8.72
C TYR A 129 -2.45 -3.31 -10.22
N LEU A 130 -2.50 -2.15 -10.86
CA LEU A 130 -2.86 -2.02 -12.27
C LEU A 130 -1.80 -2.63 -13.20
N ASP A 131 -0.52 -2.47 -12.89
CA ASP A 131 0.58 -3.13 -13.61
C ASP A 131 0.37 -4.64 -13.65
N ARG A 132 0.03 -5.26 -12.52
CA ARG A 132 -0.24 -6.70 -12.44
C ARG A 132 -1.57 -7.08 -13.09
N PHE A 133 -2.60 -6.24 -12.92
CA PHE A 133 -3.93 -6.50 -13.49
C PHE A 133 -3.91 -6.49 -15.03
N PHE A 134 -3.19 -5.55 -15.63
CA PHE A 134 -3.07 -5.47 -17.09
C PHE A 134 -1.94 -6.33 -17.65
N GLY A 135 -0.89 -6.59 -16.88
CA GLY A 135 0.26 -7.39 -17.29
C GLY A 135 -0.02 -8.90 -17.26
N ASP A 136 -0.52 -9.41 -16.12
CA ASP A 136 -0.81 -10.84 -15.93
C ASP A 136 -1.90 -11.04 -14.87
N LYS A 137 -3.16 -10.95 -15.30
CA LYS A 137 -4.34 -11.09 -14.46
C LYS A 137 -4.44 -12.46 -13.78
N ALA A 138 -4.00 -13.52 -14.46
CA ALA A 138 -4.05 -14.87 -13.91
C ALA A 138 -3.05 -15.04 -12.76
N ASN A 139 -1.84 -14.51 -12.90
CA ASN A 139 -0.84 -14.51 -11.84
C ASN A 139 -1.26 -13.61 -10.67
N LEU A 140 -1.87 -12.45 -10.93
CA LEU A 140 -2.45 -11.60 -9.90
C LEU A 140 -3.48 -12.38 -9.05
N LEU A 141 -4.43 -13.06 -9.71
CA LEU A 141 -5.46 -13.86 -9.04
C LEU A 141 -4.84 -14.98 -8.19
N SER A 142 -3.89 -15.73 -8.77
CA SER A 142 -3.19 -16.81 -8.07
C SER A 142 -2.42 -16.29 -6.85
N SER A 143 -1.72 -15.18 -6.99
CA SER A 143 -0.95 -14.57 -5.89
C SER A 143 -1.85 -14.05 -4.76
N LEU A 144 -2.97 -13.42 -5.08
CA LEU A 144 -3.96 -12.96 -4.11
C LEU A 144 -4.59 -14.14 -3.35
N ASN A 145 -4.95 -15.22 -4.06
CA ASN A 145 -5.54 -16.41 -3.45
C ASN A 145 -4.54 -17.14 -2.56
N SER A 146 -3.30 -17.28 -2.99
CA SER A 146 -2.24 -17.85 -2.13
C SER A 146 -2.03 -17.02 -0.85
N PHE A 147 -2.15 -15.71 -0.94
CA PHE A 147 -2.09 -14.85 0.25
C PHE A 147 -3.33 -15.02 1.14
N ALA A 148 -4.54 -15.11 0.56
CA ALA A 148 -5.79 -15.32 1.29
C ALA A 148 -5.77 -16.67 2.05
N GLU A 149 -5.24 -17.73 1.43
CA GLU A 149 -5.07 -19.04 2.08
C GLU A 149 -4.12 -18.96 3.28
N LYS A 150 -2.96 -18.29 3.13
CA LYS A 150 -2.02 -18.07 4.24
C LYS A 150 -2.67 -17.28 5.37
N PHE A 151 -3.44 -16.26 5.03
CA PHE A 151 -4.18 -15.44 5.98
C PHE A 151 -5.20 -16.30 6.76
N ASN A 152 -6.00 -17.12 6.07
CA ASN A 152 -6.97 -18.02 6.68
C ASN A 152 -6.29 -19.08 7.58
N GLN A 153 -5.16 -19.63 7.16
CA GLN A 153 -4.38 -20.56 7.97
C GLN A 153 -3.84 -19.91 9.25
N HIS A 154 -3.27 -18.71 9.14
CA HIS A 154 -2.71 -17.99 10.28
C HIS A 154 -3.80 -17.60 11.31
N TRP A 155 -5.00 -17.28 10.83
CA TRP A 155 -6.13 -16.85 11.64
C TRP A 155 -7.29 -17.84 11.66
N SER A 156 -7.00 -19.15 11.60
CA SER A 156 -7.97 -20.23 11.42
C SER A 156 -9.17 -20.19 12.38
N GLU A 157 -9.01 -19.65 13.58
CA GLU A 157 -10.10 -19.50 14.54
C GLU A 157 -11.02 -18.30 14.27
N TYR A 158 -10.59 -17.35 13.42
CA TYR A 158 -11.25 -16.04 13.30
C TYR A 158 -11.47 -15.54 11.88
N ALA A 159 -10.89 -16.20 10.89
CA ALA A 159 -10.97 -15.79 9.52
C ALA A 159 -11.37 -16.98 8.62
N ASP A 160 -12.39 -16.74 7.83
CA ASP A 160 -12.79 -17.56 6.69
C ASP A 160 -13.07 -16.58 5.55
N VAL A 161 -11.99 -16.12 4.92
CA VAL A 161 -12.09 -15.17 3.83
C VAL A 161 -12.24 -15.96 2.54
N PRO A 162 -13.29 -15.71 1.74
CA PRO A 162 -13.45 -16.39 0.45
C PRO A 162 -12.29 -16.05 -0.48
N LEU A 163 -11.94 -17.00 -1.34
CA LEU A 163 -10.96 -16.77 -2.40
C LEU A 163 -11.54 -15.81 -3.45
N TYR A 164 -10.67 -15.04 -4.06
CA TYR A 164 -11.01 -14.13 -5.14
C TYR A 164 -11.33 -14.91 -6.41
N ASN A 165 -12.22 -14.38 -7.22
CA ASN A 165 -12.48 -14.78 -8.60
C ASN A 165 -12.09 -13.64 -9.56
N GLU A 166 -12.16 -13.89 -10.87
CA GLU A 166 -11.76 -12.89 -11.87
C GLU A 166 -12.61 -11.61 -11.83
N ASP A 167 -13.91 -11.71 -11.48
CA ASP A 167 -14.79 -10.55 -11.38
C ASP A 167 -14.45 -9.66 -10.19
N ASP A 168 -13.91 -10.21 -9.13
CA ASP A 168 -13.48 -9.46 -7.95
C ASP A 168 -12.28 -8.56 -8.26
N LEU A 169 -11.43 -8.96 -9.20
CA LEU A 169 -10.29 -8.15 -9.64
C LEU A 169 -10.69 -6.85 -10.36
N ASN A 170 -11.92 -6.77 -10.88
CA ASN A 170 -12.42 -5.54 -11.50
C ASN A 170 -12.89 -4.48 -10.48
N LYS A 171 -12.79 -4.77 -9.18
CA LYS A 171 -13.30 -3.92 -8.10
C LYS A 171 -12.15 -3.49 -7.18
N LEU A 172 -11.67 -2.27 -7.34
CA LEU A 172 -10.68 -1.68 -6.44
C LEU A 172 -11.36 -0.68 -5.51
N CYS A 173 -11.32 -0.95 -4.20
CA CYS A 173 -11.88 -0.06 -3.19
C CYS A 173 -10.79 0.62 -2.37
N LEU A 174 -10.72 1.94 -2.42
CA LEU A 174 -9.79 2.76 -1.63
C LEU A 174 -10.48 3.27 -0.37
N GLN A 175 -10.02 2.81 0.78
CA GLN A 175 -10.54 3.26 2.07
C GLN A 175 -9.57 4.22 2.75
N ASN A 176 -9.88 5.49 2.66
CA ASN A 176 -9.12 6.57 3.29
C ASN A 176 -9.96 7.31 4.34
N ALA A 177 -9.32 7.86 5.36
CA ALA A 177 -9.98 8.64 6.41
C ALA A 177 -10.66 9.90 5.83
N THR A 178 -11.65 10.45 6.54
CA THR A 178 -12.24 11.75 6.20
C THR A 178 -11.15 12.82 6.24
N GLY A 179 -11.16 13.73 5.25
CA GLY A 179 -10.15 14.79 5.15
C GLY A 179 -8.79 14.35 4.55
N SER A 180 -8.62 13.07 4.18
CA SER A 180 -7.36 12.55 3.62
C SER A 180 -7.09 12.90 2.15
N GLY A 181 -7.94 13.71 1.51
CA GLY A 181 -7.79 14.06 0.10
C GLY A 181 -8.34 13.01 -0.89
N LYS A 182 -9.33 12.21 -0.49
CA LYS A 182 -9.93 11.16 -1.34
C LYS A 182 -10.31 11.63 -2.75
N THR A 183 -10.90 12.80 -2.87
CA THR A 183 -11.31 13.37 -4.16
C THR A 183 -10.11 13.63 -5.07
N LEU A 184 -8.98 14.09 -4.52
CA LEU A 184 -7.76 14.30 -5.28
C LEU A 184 -7.16 12.98 -5.75
N LEU A 185 -7.09 11.99 -4.87
CA LEU A 185 -6.65 10.63 -5.22
C LEU A 185 -7.51 10.03 -6.32
N MET A 186 -8.84 10.18 -6.22
CA MET A 186 -9.77 9.69 -7.23
C MET A 186 -9.52 10.32 -8.60
N HIS A 187 -9.18 11.61 -8.67
CA HIS A 187 -8.85 12.26 -9.94
C HIS A 187 -7.61 11.66 -10.59
N VAL A 188 -6.55 11.37 -9.79
CA VAL A 188 -5.36 10.68 -10.31
C VAL A 188 -5.72 9.25 -10.73
N ASN A 189 -6.48 8.52 -9.90
CA ASN A 189 -6.85 7.14 -10.21
C ASN A 189 -7.62 7.02 -11.54
N LEU A 190 -8.45 8.01 -11.89
CA LEU A 190 -9.12 8.04 -13.21
C LEU A 190 -8.12 8.15 -14.37
N LEU A 191 -6.97 8.80 -14.17
CA LEU A 191 -5.90 8.86 -15.18
C LEU A 191 -5.06 7.58 -15.20
N GLN A 192 -4.87 6.92 -14.07
CA GLN A 192 -4.16 5.64 -13.97
C GLN A 192 -4.89 4.52 -14.70
N PHE A 193 -6.21 4.58 -14.81
CA PHE A 193 -7.04 3.59 -15.51
C PHE A 193 -7.11 3.79 -17.05
N ARG A 194 -6.51 4.83 -17.59
CA ARG A 194 -6.48 5.11 -19.04
C ARG A 194 -5.26 4.54 -19.72
#